data_b28ab219c308ca3bc5cbfa9708e510ff
#
_entry.id   b28ab219c308ca3bc5cbfa9708e510ff
#
_cell.length_a   1.000
_cell.length_b   1.000
_cell.length_c   1.000
_cell.angle_alpha   90.00
_cell.angle_beta   90.00
_cell.angle_gamma   90.00
#
_symmetry.space_group_name_H-M   'P 1'
#
loop_
_entity.id
_entity.type
_entity.pdbx_description
1 polymer ?
#
loop_
_entity_poly.entity_id
_entity_poly.type
_entity_poly.pdbx_seq_one_letter_code
_entity_poly.pdbx_strand_id
1 'polypeptide(L)'
;MFRTPAEKHSVLIFHGLGPPQRKLEPGEAPFWLGRDPFCALLDRIARMGADAPQITFDDGNASDIEIALPELAARGLSAAFFLLVGRLDHPGSLSQADVKALAEAGQTIGLHGHAHRDWRRLDPEGRQQEFREARRRLADLSGQPITLAAAPFGLYDRQVTKTLIAEGFEALYTSDWGRASGRRFLRPRNCIDATMDDRALSAALDGHVRLTRQPRRLLGLARKRLLPGGPAA
;
A
#
# COMPACT_ATOMS: atom_id res chain seq x y z
N MET A 1 -2.30 -5.10 16.05
CA MET A 1 -2.43 -3.71 15.54
C MET A 1 -1.15 -3.33 14.82
N PHE A 2 -1.25 -3.00 13.53
CA PHE A 2 -0.13 -2.61 12.66
C PHE A 2 0.45 -1.26 13.14
N ARG A 3 1.54 -1.29 13.86
CA ARG A 3 2.21 -0.10 14.39
C ARG A 3 3.48 0.15 13.63
N THR A 4 3.57 1.29 12.95
CA THR A 4 4.83 1.70 12.31
C THR A 4 5.85 2.10 13.39
N PRO A 5 6.98 1.38 13.51
CA PRO A 5 8.02 1.72 14.49
C PRO A 5 8.48 3.17 14.38
N ALA A 6 8.84 3.78 15.51
CA ALA A 6 9.41 5.15 15.51
C ALA A 6 10.75 5.19 14.76
N GLU A 7 11.52 4.12 14.84
CA GLU A 7 12.78 3.95 14.13
C GLU A 7 12.57 3.68 12.64
N LYS A 8 13.62 3.89 11.87
CA LYS A 8 13.58 3.67 10.42
C LYS A 8 13.58 2.17 10.10
N HIS A 9 12.58 1.70 9.38
CA HIS A 9 12.43 0.31 8.94
C HIS A 9 11.95 0.26 7.48
N SER A 10 12.06 -0.89 6.85
CA SER A 10 11.49 -1.11 5.52
C SER A 10 9.99 -1.37 5.60
N VAL A 11 9.27 -0.94 4.58
CA VAL A 11 7.87 -1.29 4.33
C VAL A 11 7.75 -1.78 2.90
N LEU A 12 7.13 -2.94 2.70
CA LEU A 12 6.97 -3.57 1.40
C LEU A 12 5.56 -3.33 0.85
N ILE A 13 5.45 -3.19 -0.47
CA ILE A 13 4.16 -3.20 -1.18
C ILE A 13 4.05 -4.50 -1.97
N PHE A 14 2.96 -5.20 -1.76
CA PHE A 14 2.46 -6.27 -2.63
C PHE A 14 1.15 -5.81 -3.28
N HIS A 15 0.81 -6.42 -4.43
CA HIS A 15 -0.46 -6.22 -5.11
C HIS A 15 -1.15 -7.57 -5.27
N GLY A 16 -1.19 -8.14 -6.47
CA GLY A 16 -1.82 -9.43 -6.70
C GLY A 16 -0.92 -10.64 -6.48
N LEU A 17 -1.53 -11.76 -6.10
CA LEU A 17 -0.85 -13.04 -5.89
C LEU A 17 -1.51 -14.15 -6.72
N GLY A 18 -0.71 -15.07 -7.24
CA GLY A 18 -1.21 -16.17 -8.07
C GLY A 18 -1.75 -15.69 -9.42
N PRO A 19 -2.58 -16.51 -10.09
CA PRO A 19 -3.18 -16.13 -11.37
C PRO A 19 -4.19 -14.99 -11.18
N PRO A 20 -4.13 -13.92 -12.00
CA PRO A 20 -5.11 -12.85 -11.94
C PRO A 20 -6.54 -13.34 -12.21
N GLN A 21 -7.49 -13.00 -11.35
CA GLN A 21 -8.90 -13.35 -11.49
C GLN A 21 -9.74 -12.21 -12.10
N ARG A 22 -9.07 -11.14 -12.53
CA ARG A 22 -9.64 -9.99 -13.23
C ARG A 22 -8.72 -9.52 -14.35
N LYS A 23 -9.25 -8.69 -15.24
CA LYS A 23 -8.41 -7.99 -16.22
C LYS A 23 -7.48 -7.02 -15.49
N LEU A 24 -6.19 -7.13 -15.78
CA LEU A 24 -5.17 -6.23 -15.22
C LEU A 24 -5.19 -4.87 -15.92
N GLU A 25 -4.85 -3.83 -15.17
CA GLU A 25 -4.61 -2.50 -15.70
C GLU A 25 -3.28 -2.46 -16.49
N PRO A 26 -3.11 -1.54 -17.43
CA PRO A 26 -1.84 -1.39 -18.14
C PRO A 26 -0.67 -1.15 -17.17
N GLY A 27 0.36 -2.01 -17.27
CA GLY A 27 1.55 -1.93 -16.41
C GLY A 27 1.43 -2.63 -15.05
N GLU A 28 0.30 -3.25 -14.73
CA GLU A 28 0.08 -3.93 -13.45
C GLU A 28 0.72 -5.33 -13.40
N ALA A 29 0.81 -6.02 -14.53
CA ALA A 29 1.27 -7.41 -14.60
C ALA A 29 2.60 -7.71 -13.86
N PRO A 30 3.63 -6.86 -13.89
CA PRO A 30 4.87 -7.12 -13.14
C PRO A 30 4.68 -7.20 -11.62
N PHE A 31 3.61 -6.61 -11.07
CA PHE A 31 3.34 -6.58 -9.63
C PHE A 31 2.50 -7.78 -9.14
N TRP A 32 2.19 -8.72 -10.03
CA TRP A 32 1.55 -9.99 -9.68
C TRP A 32 2.63 -11.05 -9.44
N LEU A 33 2.72 -11.53 -8.20
CA LEU A 33 3.68 -12.56 -7.81
C LEU A 33 3.02 -13.94 -7.83
N GLY A 34 3.77 -14.96 -8.25
CA GLY A 34 3.39 -16.34 -8.01
C GLY A 34 3.31 -16.65 -6.51
N ARG A 35 2.46 -17.62 -6.13
CA ARG A 35 2.32 -18.04 -4.73
C ARG A 35 3.64 -18.51 -4.12
N ASP A 36 4.38 -19.37 -4.82
CA ASP A 36 5.62 -19.93 -4.28
C ASP A 36 6.71 -18.87 -4.01
N PRO A 37 7.02 -17.94 -4.96
CA PRO A 37 7.92 -16.82 -4.67
C PRO A 37 7.44 -15.95 -3.49
N PHE A 38 6.13 -15.71 -3.37
CA PHE A 38 5.56 -14.97 -2.24
C PHE A 38 5.79 -15.71 -0.92
N CYS A 39 5.49 -17.02 -0.85
CA CYS A 39 5.72 -17.84 0.33
C CYS A 39 7.19 -17.86 0.75
N ALA A 40 8.10 -18.05 -0.21
CA ALA A 40 9.55 -18.02 0.05
C ALA A 40 10.01 -16.66 0.61
N LEU A 41 9.44 -15.55 0.12
CA LEU A 41 9.73 -14.22 0.63
C LEU A 41 9.17 -14.02 2.05
N LEU A 42 7.96 -14.51 2.35
CA LEU A 42 7.40 -14.47 3.70
C LEU A 42 8.23 -15.31 4.69
N ASP A 43 8.73 -16.49 4.28
CA ASP A 43 9.64 -17.32 5.09
C ASP A 43 10.93 -16.56 5.43
N ARG A 44 11.45 -15.80 4.48
CA ARG A 44 12.62 -14.94 4.71
C ARG A 44 12.30 -13.81 5.68
N ILE A 45 11.16 -13.14 5.53
CA ILE A 45 10.68 -12.06 6.42
C ILE A 45 10.49 -12.59 7.85
N ALA A 46 9.84 -13.75 8.02
CA ALA A 46 9.60 -14.34 9.33
C ALA A 46 10.89 -14.63 10.11
N ARG A 47 11.97 -15.02 9.39
CA ARG A 47 13.29 -15.24 10.01
C ARG A 47 14.03 -13.97 10.44
N MET A 48 13.62 -12.78 9.95
CA MET A 48 14.27 -11.50 10.29
C MET A 48 13.88 -11.01 11.71
N GLY A 49 12.83 -11.55 12.32
CA GLY A 49 12.42 -11.18 13.69
C GLY A 49 12.12 -9.69 13.84
N ALA A 50 12.80 -9.01 14.75
CA ALA A 50 12.57 -7.59 15.02
C ALA A 50 12.95 -6.65 13.85
N ASP A 51 13.84 -7.09 12.97
CA ASP A 51 14.26 -6.33 11.78
C ASP A 51 13.36 -6.55 10.57
N ALA A 52 12.31 -7.36 10.72
CA ALA A 52 11.39 -7.68 9.64
C ALA A 52 10.74 -6.40 9.08
N PRO A 53 10.65 -6.27 7.75
CA PRO A 53 9.91 -5.18 7.12
C PRO A 53 8.43 -5.29 7.43
N GLN A 54 7.73 -4.15 7.45
CA GLN A 54 6.28 -4.16 7.45
C GLN A 54 5.76 -4.60 6.08
N ILE A 55 4.64 -5.30 6.08
CA ILE A 55 4.00 -5.84 4.86
C ILE A 55 2.75 -5.02 4.58
N THR A 56 2.59 -4.57 3.34
CA THR A 56 1.38 -3.89 2.89
C THR A 56 0.90 -4.46 1.56
N PHE A 57 -0.41 -4.46 1.36
CA PHE A 57 -1.08 -4.82 0.11
C PHE A 57 -1.87 -3.63 -0.39
N ASP A 58 -1.87 -3.41 -1.69
CA ASP A 58 -2.67 -2.37 -2.33
C ASP A 58 -3.76 -3.01 -3.23
N ASP A 59 -4.80 -2.24 -3.56
CA ASP A 59 -5.90 -2.51 -4.48
C ASP A 59 -7.07 -3.36 -3.94
N GLY A 60 -6.86 -4.29 -3.04
CA GLY A 60 -7.91 -5.18 -2.54
C GLY A 60 -8.29 -6.29 -3.54
N ASN A 61 -7.29 -7.07 -3.97
CA ASN A 61 -7.49 -8.21 -4.86
C ASN A 61 -8.03 -9.43 -4.10
N ALA A 62 -8.79 -10.32 -4.75
CA ALA A 62 -9.30 -11.56 -4.13
C ALA A 62 -8.16 -12.41 -3.53
N SER A 63 -6.96 -12.35 -4.11
CA SER A 63 -5.78 -13.02 -3.58
C SER A 63 -5.35 -12.57 -2.17
N ASP A 64 -5.83 -11.42 -1.70
CA ASP A 64 -5.53 -10.92 -0.36
C ASP A 64 -6.17 -11.80 0.72
N ILE A 65 -7.38 -12.27 0.48
CA ILE A 65 -8.08 -13.21 1.38
C ILE A 65 -7.75 -14.67 1.07
N GLU A 66 -7.60 -15.03 -0.21
CA GLU A 66 -7.42 -16.42 -0.65
C GLU A 66 -5.99 -16.93 -0.44
N ILE A 67 -4.98 -16.06 -0.58
CA ILE A 67 -3.57 -16.43 -0.55
C ILE A 67 -2.85 -15.67 0.56
N ALA A 68 -2.92 -14.32 0.58
CA ALA A 68 -2.09 -13.54 1.51
C ALA A 68 -2.45 -13.81 2.97
N LEU A 69 -3.74 -13.75 3.34
CA LEU A 69 -4.15 -13.93 4.73
C LEU A 69 -3.72 -15.29 5.31
N PRO A 70 -4.01 -16.44 4.68
CA PRO A 70 -3.59 -17.74 5.24
C PRO A 70 -2.05 -17.89 5.31
N GLU A 71 -1.31 -17.37 4.32
CA GLU A 71 0.15 -17.46 4.31
C GLU A 71 0.81 -16.55 5.36
N LEU A 72 0.23 -15.38 5.63
CA LEU A 72 0.64 -14.50 6.74
C LEU A 72 0.36 -15.17 8.08
N ALA A 73 -0.85 -15.69 8.26
CA ALA A 73 -1.28 -16.36 9.50
C ALA A 73 -0.39 -17.56 9.84
N ALA A 74 -0.06 -18.40 8.85
CA ALA A 74 0.81 -19.56 9.02
C ALA A 74 2.21 -19.21 9.56
N ARG A 75 2.65 -17.95 9.38
CA ARG A 75 3.96 -17.43 9.80
C ARG A 75 3.89 -16.45 10.96
N GLY A 76 2.71 -16.23 11.55
CA GLY A 76 2.52 -15.24 12.62
C GLY A 76 2.79 -13.80 12.17
N LEU A 77 2.66 -13.51 10.87
CA LEU A 77 2.85 -12.18 10.29
C LEU A 77 1.53 -11.43 10.19
N SER A 78 1.61 -10.11 10.19
CA SER A 78 0.47 -9.22 9.96
C SER A 78 0.79 -8.20 8.88
N ALA A 79 -0.26 -7.65 8.24
CA ALA A 79 -0.12 -6.68 7.18
C ALA A 79 -1.15 -5.53 7.31
N ALA A 80 -0.93 -4.46 6.54
CA ALA A 80 -1.95 -3.47 6.25
C ALA A 80 -2.42 -3.62 4.81
N PHE A 81 -3.75 -3.60 4.62
CA PHE A 81 -4.40 -3.71 3.32
C PHE A 81 -5.03 -2.37 2.96
N PHE A 82 -4.50 -1.73 1.91
CA PHE A 82 -5.00 -0.47 1.40
C PHE A 82 -6.00 -0.73 0.27
N LEU A 83 -7.29 -0.52 0.56
CA LEU A 83 -8.38 -1.01 -0.26
C LEU A 83 -9.01 0.08 -1.13
N LEU A 84 -9.43 -0.32 -2.32
CA LEU A 84 -10.25 0.47 -3.26
C LEU A 84 -11.73 0.14 -3.06
N VAL A 85 -12.48 1.08 -2.50
CA VAL A 85 -13.90 0.85 -2.17
C VAL A 85 -14.76 0.56 -3.40
N GLY A 86 -14.48 1.20 -4.52
CA GLY A 86 -15.21 1.00 -5.77
C GLY A 86 -14.93 -0.33 -6.47
N ARG A 87 -13.95 -1.10 -5.98
CA ARG A 87 -13.67 -2.46 -6.50
C ARG A 87 -14.30 -3.59 -5.67
N LEU A 88 -14.79 -3.27 -4.47
CA LEU A 88 -15.41 -4.29 -3.60
C LEU A 88 -16.59 -4.96 -4.31
N ASP A 89 -16.71 -6.27 -4.12
CA ASP A 89 -17.71 -7.15 -4.73
C ASP A 89 -17.61 -7.33 -6.26
N HIS A 90 -16.57 -6.75 -6.90
CA HIS A 90 -16.31 -7.01 -8.32
C HIS A 90 -15.49 -8.31 -8.49
N PRO A 91 -15.63 -9.01 -9.61
CA PRO A 91 -14.87 -10.23 -9.89
C PRO A 91 -13.36 -10.01 -9.73
N GLY A 92 -12.69 -10.90 -9.00
CA GLY A 92 -11.25 -10.84 -8.72
C GLY A 92 -10.81 -9.81 -7.69
N SER A 93 -11.75 -9.17 -7.00
CA SER A 93 -11.51 -8.25 -5.89
C SER A 93 -12.13 -8.77 -4.60
N LEU A 94 -11.73 -8.20 -3.46
CA LEU A 94 -12.34 -8.53 -2.16
C LEU A 94 -13.84 -8.21 -2.17
N SER A 95 -14.61 -9.05 -1.49
CA SER A 95 -15.99 -8.72 -1.11
C SER A 95 -16.03 -7.85 0.16
N GLN A 96 -17.19 -7.26 0.46
CA GLN A 96 -17.41 -6.56 1.72
C GLN A 96 -17.24 -7.49 2.94
N ALA A 97 -17.62 -8.76 2.80
CA ALA A 97 -17.42 -9.77 3.83
C ALA A 97 -15.92 -10.06 4.06
N ASP A 98 -15.11 -10.06 3.01
CA ASP A 98 -13.65 -10.26 3.11
C ASP A 98 -12.96 -9.12 3.85
N VAL A 99 -13.41 -7.87 3.65
CA VAL A 99 -12.89 -6.72 4.42
C VAL A 99 -13.09 -6.91 5.91
N LYS A 100 -14.27 -7.39 6.30
CA LYS A 100 -14.58 -7.73 7.69
C LYS A 100 -13.70 -8.88 8.18
N ALA A 101 -13.56 -9.95 7.39
CA ALA A 101 -12.74 -11.11 7.73
C ALA A 101 -11.26 -10.75 7.92
N LEU A 102 -10.68 -9.89 7.06
CA LEU A 102 -9.32 -9.35 7.23
C LEU A 102 -9.18 -8.61 8.56
N ALA A 103 -10.15 -7.76 8.90
CA ALA A 103 -10.16 -6.99 10.15
C ALA A 103 -10.27 -7.90 11.38
N GLU A 104 -11.17 -8.89 11.37
CA GLU A 104 -11.35 -9.90 12.43
C GLU A 104 -10.12 -10.79 12.61
N ALA A 105 -9.37 -11.04 11.53
CA ALA A 105 -8.07 -11.72 11.58
C ALA A 105 -6.92 -10.84 12.08
N GLY A 106 -7.22 -9.64 12.61
CA GLY A 106 -6.21 -8.74 13.18
C GLY A 106 -5.39 -7.97 12.16
N GLN A 107 -5.78 -8.00 10.87
CA GLN A 107 -5.13 -7.20 9.85
C GLN A 107 -5.59 -5.73 9.93
N THR A 108 -4.75 -4.81 9.46
CA THR A 108 -5.09 -3.39 9.44
C THR A 108 -5.69 -3.02 8.10
N ILE A 109 -6.81 -2.29 8.11
CA ILE A 109 -7.43 -1.76 6.89
C ILE A 109 -7.03 -0.30 6.72
N GLY A 110 -6.61 0.06 5.51
CA GLY A 110 -6.23 1.40 5.10
C GLY A 110 -6.95 1.83 3.82
N LEU A 111 -6.88 3.11 3.51
CA LEU A 111 -7.52 3.73 2.35
C LEU A 111 -6.59 3.74 1.15
N HIS A 112 -7.04 3.19 0.00
CA HIS A 112 -6.44 3.40 -1.32
C HIS A 112 -7.31 4.27 -2.24
N GLY A 113 -8.40 4.82 -1.70
CA GLY A 113 -9.40 5.62 -2.42
C GLY A 113 -10.64 4.83 -2.79
N HIS A 114 -11.44 5.42 -3.69
CA HIS A 114 -12.64 4.78 -4.22
C HIS A 114 -12.34 4.12 -5.59
N ALA A 115 -11.85 4.90 -6.57
CA ALA A 115 -11.81 4.51 -7.98
C ALA A 115 -10.39 4.50 -8.59
N HIS A 116 -9.33 4.35 -7.78
CA HIS A 116 -7.93 4.29 -8.21
C HIS A 116 -7.54 5.50 -9.07
N ARG A 117 -7.91 6.72 -8.63
CA ARG A 117 -7.69 7.98 -9.35
C ARG A 117 -6.38 8.65 -8.91
N ASP A 118 -5.81 9.45 -9.80
CA ASP A 118 -4.71 10.36 -9.44
C ASP A 118 -5.22 11.46 -8.48
N TRP A 119 -4.89 11.37 -7.21
CA TRP A 119 -5.38 12.28 -6.18
C TRP A 119 -4.94 13.73 -6.35
N ARG A 120 -3.93 14.00 -7.16
CA ARG A 120 -3.48 15.37 -7.47
C ARG A 120 -4.44 16.12 -8.39
N ARG A 121 -5.33 15.39 -9.06
CA ARG A 121 -6.27 15.92 -10.08
C ARG A 121 -7.73 15.89 -9.63
N LEU A 122 -7.97 15.64 -8.34
CA LEU A 122 -9.33 15.59 -7.80
C LEU A 122 -9.89 17.01 -7.64
N ASP A 123 -11.10 17.19 -8.14
CA ASP A 123 -11.99 18.30 -7.80
C ASP A 123 -12.55 18.12 -6.37
N PRO A 124 -13.30 19.08 -5.82
CA PRO A 124 -13.88 18.96 -4.49
C PRO A 124 -14.77 17.74 -4.31
N GLU A 125 -15.58 17.38 -5.31
CA GLU A 125 -16.47 16.21 -5.30
C GLU A 125 -15.66 14.90 -5.29
N GLY A 126 -14.66 14.80 -6.16
CA GLY A 126 -13.74 13.67 -6.18
C GLY A 126 -13.00 13.49 -4.84
N ARG A 127 -12.60 14.57 -4.16
CA ARG A 127 -12.00 14.48 -2.83
C ARG A 127 -12.99 13.99 -1.79
N GLN A 128 -14.24 14.43 -1.86
CA GLN A 128 -15.31 13.93 -1.01
C GLN A 128 -15.45 12.40 -1.17
N GLN A 129 -15.54 11.91 -2.40
CA GLN A 129 -15.68 10.49 -2.72
C GLN A 129 -14.44 9.67 -2.33
N GLU A 130 -13.24 10.10 -2.77
CA GLU A 130 -11.99 9.36 -2.62
C GLU A 130 -11.48 9.34 -1.17
N PHE A 131 -11.71 10.40 -0.36
CA PHE A 131 -11.16 10.50 0.98
C PHE A 131 -12.19 10.28 2.08
N ARG A 132 -13.38 10.90 2.01
CA ARG A 132 -14.34 10.87 3.11
C ARG A 132 -15.32 9.71 3.02
N GLU A 133 -15.98 9.56 1.88
CA GLU A 133 -16.99 8.50 1.70
C GLU A 133 -16.34 7.13 1.68
N ALA A 134 -15.24 6.99 0.93
CA ALA A 134 -14.47 5.75 0.90
C ALA A 134 -13.92 5.38 2.28
N ARG A 135 -13.37 6.36 3.03
CA ARG A 135 -12.91 6.16 4.40
C ARG A 135 -14.02 5.68 5.33
N ARG A 136 -15.18 6.37 5.30
CA ARG A 136 -16.34 5.99 6.11
C ARG A 136 -16.80 4.57 5.78
N ARG A 137 -16.93 4.25 4.49
CA ARG A 137 -17.33 2.92 4.05
C ARG A 137 -16.41 1.82 4.56
N LEU A 138 -15.09 2.00 4.48
CA LEU A 138 -14.12 1.05 5.03
C LEU A 138 -14.21 0.93 6.55
N ALA A 139 -14.42 2.04 7.27
CA ALA A 139 -14.59 2.03 8.71
C ALA A 139 -15.83 1.24 9.13
N ASP A 140 -16.95 1.47 8.43
CA ASP A 140 -18.22 0.75 8.68
C ASP A 140 -18.08 -0.76 8.43
N LEU A 141 -17.35 -1.17 7.36
CA LEU A 141 -17.15 -2.57 7.01
C LEU A 141 -16.17 -3.29 7.95
N SER A 142 -15.08 -2.64 8.30
CA SER A 142 -14.00 -3.25 9.09
C SER A 142 -14.18 -3.13 10.61
N GLY A 143 -15.03 -2.21 11.06
CA GLY A 143 -15.12 -1.86 12.48
C GLY A 143 -13.85 -1.17 13.02
N GLN A 144 -12.93 -0.74 12.14
CA GLN A 144 -11.67 -0.10 12.51
C GLN A 144 -11.67 1.38 12.12
N PRO A 145 -10.99 2.26 12.89
CA PRO A 145 -10.72 3.62 12.44
C PRO A 145 -9.74 3.58 11.26
N ILE A 146 -10.11 4.17 10.13
CA ILE A 146 -9.24 4.25 8.95
C ILE A 146 -8.39 5.52 9.06
N THR A 147 -7.16 5.37 9.51
CA THR A 147 -6.21 6.48 9.74
C THR A 147 -5.00 6.44 8.82
N LEU A 148 -4.84 5.36 8.05
CA LEU A 148 -3.74 5.16 7.13
C LEU A 148 -4.25 5.24 5.69
N ALA A 149 -3.49 5.91 4.82
CA ALA A 149 -3.78 6.00 3.40
C ALA A 149 -2.57 5.63 2.55
N ALA A 150 -2.79 5.08 1.36
CA ALA A 150 -1.77 4.87 0.33
C ALA A 150 -2.20 5.56 -0.96
N ALA A 151 -1.29 6.31 -1.58
CA ALA A 151 -1.60 7.07 -2.79
C ALA A 151 -1.64 6.14 -4.02
N PRO A 152 -2.74 6.12 -4.81
CA PRO A 152 -2.79 5.41 -6.07
C PRO A 152 -1.61 5.78 -6.98
N PHE A 153 -1.01 4.77 -7.62
CA PHE A 153 0.19 4.92 -8.48
C PHE A 153 1.40 5.56 -7.78
N GLY A 154 1.39 5.73 -6.45
CA GLY A 154 2.38 6.52 -5.72
C GLY A 154 2.37 8.01 -6.08
N LEU A 155 1.26 8.51 -6.66
CA LEU A 155 1.11 9.88 -7.13
C LEU A 155 0.51 10.77 -6.03
N TYR A 156 1.31 11.68 -5.51
CA TYR A 156 0.90 12.67 -4.53
C TYR A 156 1.71 13.96 -4.69
N ASP A 157 1.21 15.03 -4.09
CA ASP A 157 1.86 16.31 -4.00
C ASP A 157 1.64 16.97 -2.63
N ARG A 158 2.05 18.21 -2.49
CA ARG A 158 1.86 18.99 -1.27
C ARG A 158 0.38 19.21 -0.93
N GLN A 159 -0.47 19.37 -1.95
CA GLN A 159 -1.90 19.60 -1.75
C GLN A 159 -2.60 18.33 -1.22
N VAL A 160 -2.32 17.16 -1.84
CA VAL A 160 -2.81 15.86 -1.35
C VAL A 160 -2.38 15.64 0.11
N THR A 161 -1.08 15.87 0.40
CA THR A 161 -0.55 15.72 1.77
C THR A 161 -1.28 16.61 2.77
N LYS A 162 -1.49 17.90 2.46
CA LYS A 162 -2.21 18.83 3.32
C LYS A 162 -3.68 18.42 3.52
N THR A 163 -4.33 17.98 2.45
CA THR A 163 -5.73 17.54 2.51
C THR A 163 -5.86 16.33 3.44
N LEU A 164 -5.04 15.30 3.28
CA LEU A 164 -5.10 14.10 4.13
C LEU A 164 -4.80 14.42 5.60
N ILE A 165 -3.87 15.30 5.90
CA ILE A 165 -3.60 15.77 7.27
C ILE A 165 -4.85 16.48 7.83
N ALA A 166 -5.47 17.39 7.06
CA ALA A 166 -6.67 18.10 7.47
C ALA A 166 -7.88 17.16 7.67
N GLU A 167 -7.96 16.07 6.92
CA GLU A 167 -8.96 15.00 7.09
C GLU A 167 -8.63 14.07 8.28
N GLY A 168 -7.54 14.29 9.01
CA GLY A 168 -7.19 13.52 10.20
C GLY A 168 -6.59 12.14 9.92
N PHE A 169 -5.93 11.95 8.76
CA PHE A 169 -5.10 10.78 8.54
C PHE A 169 -3.78 10.90 9.33
N GLU A 170 -3.27 9.78 9.82
CA GLU A 170 -2.00 9.70 10.56
C GLU A 170 -0.81 9.49 9.65
N ALA A 171 -1.02 8.87 8.49
CA ALA A 171 0.05 8.60 7.55
C ALA A 171 -0.44 8.48 6.10
N LEU A 172 0.44 8.90 5.18
CA LEU A 172 0.36 8.60 3.76
C LEU A 172 1.54 7.70 3.36
N TYR A 173 1.22 6.48 2.97
CA TYR A 173 2.17 5.53 2.42
C TYR A 173 2.38 5.80 0.93
N THR A 174 3.65 5.83 0.51
CA THR A 174 4.05 6.19 -0.85
C THR A 174 4.88 5.08 -1.49
N SER A 175 5.12 5.15 -2.81
CA SER A 175 5.99 4.21 -3.54
C SER A 175 7.39 4.79 -3.79
N ASP A 176 7.89 5.64 -2.89
CA ASP A 176 9.11 6.43 -3.11
C ASP A 176 10.41 5.69 -2.81
N TRP A 177 10.34 4.44 -2.41
CA TRP A 177 11.47 3.63 -1.96
C TRP A 177 12.21 4.22 -0.74
N GLY A 178 12.78 3.36 0.07
CA GLY A 178 13.55 3.71 1.25
C GLY A 178 12.94 3.24 2.55
N ARG A 179 13.44 3.79 3.66
CA ARG A 179 12.98 3.41 5.01
C ARG A 179 11.95 4.40 5.54
N ALA A 180 10.86 3.87 6.07
CA ALA A 180 9.81 4.62 6.73
C ALA A 180 10.12 4.85 8.22
N SER A 181 9.44 5.80 8.84
CA SER A 181 9.44 6.02 10.29
C SER A 181 8.05 6.44 10.75
N GLY A 182 7.57 5.88 11.85
CA GLY A 182 6.28 6.22 12.45
C GLY A 182 6.16 7.67 12.93
N ARG A 183 7.30 8.38 13.03
CA ARG A 183 7.34 9.82 13.37
C ARG A 183 7.00 10.74 12.20
N ARG A 184 6.86 10.20 10.97
CA ARG A 184 6.62 10.99 9.76
C ARG A 184 5.28 10.65 9.14
N PHE A 185 4.60 11.67 8.63
CA PHE A 185 3.37 11.50 7.88
C PHE A 185 3.61 10.74 6.56
N LEU A 186 4.61 11.14 5.77
CA LEU A 186 4.99 10.45 4.53
C LEU A 186 5.87 9.24 4.85
N ARG A 187 5.39 8.05 4.51
CA ARG A 187 6.03 6.77 4.77
C ARG A 187 6.37 6.07 3.45
N PRO A 188 7.63 6.13 3.00
CA PRO A 188 8.05 5.46 1.77
C PRO A 188 7.96 3.95 1.91
N ARG A 189 7.56 3.30 0.83
CA ARG A 189 7.49 1.84 0.71
C ARG A 189 8.32 1.36 -0.47
N ASN A 190 8.69 0.09 -0.46
CA ASN A 190 9.48 -0.60 -1.47
C ASN A 190 8.59 -1.61 -2.19
N CYS A 191 8.26 -1.32 -3.45
CA CYS A 191 7.38 -2.16 -4.24
C CYS A 191 8.10 -3.45 -4.65
N ILE A 192 7.46 -4.59 -4.43
CA ILE A 192 7.92 -5.90 -4.86
C ILE A 192 7.28 -6.23 -6.21
N ASP A 193 8.08 -6.71 -7.15
CA ASP A 193 7.62 -7.15 -8.46
C ASP A 193 8.27 -8.49 -8.87
N ALA A 194 7.63 -9.18 -9.79
CA ALA A 194 8.02 -10.51 -10.24
C ALA A 194 9.36 -10.57 -11.01
N THR A 195 9.91 -9.41 -11.36
CA THR A 195 11.17 -9.32 -12.14
C THR A 195 12.41 -9.11 -11.25
N MET A 196 12.21 -9.00 -9.93
CA MET A 196 13.29 -8.74 -8.99
C MET A 196 14.21 -9.95 -8.83
N ASP A 197 15.50 -9.71 -8.97
CA ASP A 197 16.55 -10.63 -8.54
C ASP A 197 16.74 -10.61 -7.01
N ASP A 198 17.48 -11.58 -6.48
CA ASP A 198 17.76 -11.68 -5.03
C ASP A 198 18.40 -10.43 -4.44
N ARG A 199 19.23 -9.73 -5.23
CA ARG A 199 19.86 -8.48 -4.81
C ARG A 199 18.84 -7.34 -4.70
N ALA A 200 17.89 -7.28 -5.63
CA ALA A 200 16.80 -6.30 -5.57
C ALA A 200 15.85 -6.57 -4.42
N LEU A 201 15.49 -7.85 -4.21
CA LEU A 201 14.68 -8.28 -3.06
C LEU A 201 15.37 -7.96 -1.73
N SER A 202 16.67 -8.24 -1.60
CA SER A 202 17.44 -7.91 -0.40
C SER A 202 17.44 -6.40 -0.13
N ALA A 203 17.67 -5.59 -1.18
CA ALA A 203 17.62 -4.13 -1.05
C ALA A 203 16.24 -3.61 -0.65
N ALA A 204 15.15 -4.25 -1.13
CA ALA A 204 13.79 -3.90 -0.72
C ALA A 204 13.53 -4.29 0.74
N LEU A 205 13.93 -5.49 1.18
CA LEU A 205 13.81 -5.93 2.57
C LEU A 205 14.51 -4.98 3.54
N ASP A 206 15.71 -4.52 3.20
CA ASP A 206 16.49 -3.58 4.02
C ASP A 206 16.02 -2.12 3.89
N GLY A 207 15.18 -1.83 2.88
CA GLY A 207 14.78 -0.46 2.53
C GLY A 207 15.95 0.39 1.99
N HIS A 208 16.94 -0.25 1.39
CA HIS A 208 18.07 0.44 0.77
C HIS A 208 17.74 0.87 -0.66
N VAL A 209 17.93 2.15 -0.95
CA VAL A 209 17.80 2.68 -2.31
C VAL A 209 19.13 2.54 -3.04
N ARG A 210 19.14 1.84 -4.17
CA ARG A 210 20.35 1.71 -5.00
C ARG A 210 20.90 3.09 -5.37
N LEU A 211 22.22 3.27 -5.31
CA LEU A 211 22.89 4.55 -5.60
C LEU A 211 22.51 5.10 -6.98
N THR A 212 22.33 4.22 -7.97
CA THR A 212 21.90 4.60 -9.33
C THR A 212 20.50 5.18 -9.41
N ARG A 213 19.62 4.87 -8.46
CA ARG A 213 18.25 5.41 -8.38
C ARG A 213 18.16 6.66 -7.50
N GLN A 214 19.16 6.94 -6.68
CA GLN A 214 19.10 8.05 -5.70
C GLN A 214 18.87 9.42 -6.33
N PRO A 215 19.59 9.86 -7.40
CA PRO A 215 19.39 11.20 -7.97
C PRO A 215 17.97 11.40 -8.49
N ARG A 216 17.45 10.42 -9.26
CA ARG A 216 16.08 10.47 -9.80
C ARG A 216 15.03 10.45 -8.69
N ARG A 217 15.26 9.66 -7.64
CA ARG A 217 14.39 9.61 -6.46
C ARG A 217 14.37 10.96 -5.74
N LEU A 218 15.51 11.56 -5.46
CA LEU A 218 15.61 12.84 -4.76
C LEU A 218 14.94 13.97 -5.56
N LEU A 219 15.15 14.01 -6.87
CA LEU A 219 14.48 14.97 -7.76
C LEU A 219 12.95 14.76 -7.76
N GLY A 220 12.51 13.50 -7.87
CA GLY A 220 11.08 13.14 -7.79
C GLY A 220 10.46 13.54 -6.46
N LEU A 221 11.14 13.29 -5.33
CA LEU A 221 10.68 13.69 -4.00
C LEU A 221 10.61 15.21 -3.85
N ALA A 222 11.60 15.94 -4.33
CA ALA A 222 11.61 17.40 -4.31
C ALA A 222 10.42 17.93 -5.09
N ARG A 223 10.18 17.42 -6.31
CA ARG A 223 9.02 17.78 -7.14
C ARG A 223 7.70 17.52 -6.42
N LYS A 224 7.49 16.32 -5.86
CA LYS A 224 6.26 15.94 -5.15
C LYS A 224 6.00 16.80 -3.90
N ARG A 225 7.05 17.25 -3.22
CA ARG A 225 6.94 17.95 -1.93
C ARG A 225 6.88 19.47 -2.08
N LEU A 226 7.51 20.03 -3.11
CA LEU A 226 7.71 21.47 -3.26
C LEU A 226 6.77 22.07 -4.31
N LEU A 227 6.47 21.35 -5.40
CA LEU A 227 5.62 21.88 -6.46
C LEU A 227 4.14 21.53 -6.21
N PRO A 228 3.21 22.48 -6.40
CA PRO A 228 1.80 22.17 -6.49
C PRO A 228 1.57 21.27 -7.72
N GLY A 229 0.63 20.35 -7.63
CA GLY A 229 0.17 19.60 -8.81
C GLY A 229 -0.27 20.57 -9.89
N GLY A 230 0.20 20.36 -11.12
CA GLY A 230 -0.26 21.18 -12.25
C GLY A 230 -1.77 21.04 -12.43
N PRO A 231 -2.44 22.06 -13.03
CA PRO A 231 -3.86 21.98 -13.33
C PRO A 231 -4.15 20.73 -14.19
N ALA A 232 -5.32 20.16 -13.98
CA ALA A 232 -5.84 19.12 -14.87
C ALA A 232 -5.88 19.70 -16.29
N ALA A 233 -5.15 19.09 -17.22
CA ALA A 233 -5.26 19.39 -18.64
C ALA A 233 -6.50 18.69 -19.21
#